data_6e258c541a9a8b1b6daf5b1ecda5ee1e
#
_entry.id   6e258c541a9a8b1b6daf5b1ecda5ee1e
#
_cell.length_a   1.000
_cell.length_b   1.000
_cell.length_c   1.000
_cell.angle_alpha   90.00
_cell.angle_beta   90.00
_cell.angle_gamma   90.00
#
_symmetry.space_group_name_H-M   'P 1'
#
loop_
_entity.id
_entity.type
_entity.pdbx_description
1 polymer ?
#
loop_
_entity_poly.entity_id
_entity_poly.type
_entity_poly.pdbx_seq_one_letter_code
_entity_poly.pdbx_strand_id
1 'polypeptide(L)'
;TIAESVDAKLGQLADCENLIPLYTKNFEANKNNEEWLRRAAGKMSDKDCTKDPLFVKIVTSLHNVKPSANSAYYLGVMNDKAGNSAKAIQYYNESVNLETDNFKKSKLLIRIASKHSKAQAVAYAQKALSYNPSNSDAYRIMAHAYASSANECGSTPFEKRAVYWLAAKTARKGGLESLAARYDALAPSKVDVFESGLAGKNITFKCWIGQSITVQRL
;
A
#
# COMPACT_ATOMS: atom_id res chain seq x y z
N THR A 1 -5.03 9.77 37.45
CA THR A 1 -6.16 8.98 38.02
C THR A 1 -5.70 7.54 38.24
N ILE A 2 -6.41 6.79 39.12
CA ILE A 2 -6.11 5.37 39.40
C ILE A 2 -6.12 4.53 38.11
N ALA A 3 -6.99 4.84 37.16
CA ALA A 3 -7.05 4.18 35.84
C ALA A 3 -5.79 4.39 35.02
N GLU A 4 -5.21 5.59 35.00
CA GLU A 4 -3.94 5.90 34.28
C GLU A 4 -2.74 5.21 34.92
N SER A 5 -2.72 5.08 36.25
CA SER A 5 -1.67 4.37 36.97
C SER A 5 -1.73 2.85 36.75
N VAL A 6 -2.93 2.28 36.66
CA VAL A 6 -3.15 0.86 36.33
C VAL A 6 -2.79 0.58 34.86
N ASP A 7 -3.16 1.48 33.94
CA ASP A 7 -2.80 1.37 32.53
C ASP A 7 -1.27 1.51 32.29
N ALA A 8 -0.59 2.35 33.06
CA ALA A 8 0.87 2.51 32.99
C ALA A 8 1.62 1.25 33.51
N LYS A 9 1.15 0.65 34.61
CA LYS A 9 1.71 -0.62 35.12
C LYS A 9 1.38 -1.82 34.23
N LEU A 10 0.17 -1.90 33.71
CA LEU A 10 -0.20 -2.90 32.68
C LEU A 10 0.63 -2.75 31.40
N GLY A 11 1.01 -1.53 31.05
CA GLY A 11 1.80 -1.25 29.86
C GLY A 11 3.22 -1.85 29.87
N GLN A 12 3.80 -2.08 31.05
CA GLN A 12 5.14 -2.68 31.20
C GLN A 12 5.11 -4.21 31.24
N LEU A 13 4.02 -4.81 31.73
CA LEU A 13 3.89 -6.26 31.95
C LEU A 13 2.91 -6.95 30.97
N ALA A 14 2.21 -6.19 30.14
CA ALA A 14 1.22 -6.73 29.24
C ALA A 14 1.86 -7.23 27.95
N ASP A 15 1.94 -8.52 27.81
CA ASP A 15 2.13 -9.25 26.56
C ASP A 15 0.79 -9.82 26.05
N CYS A 16 0.81 -10.49 24.89
CA CYS A 16 -0.41 -11.08 24.33
C CYS A 16 -1.02 -12.17 25.24
N GLU A 17 -0.19 -12.89 25.98
CA GLU A 17 -0.64 -13.97 26.88
C GLU A 17 -1.52 -13.43 28.02
N ASN A 18 -1.23 -12.22 28.49
CA ASN A 18 -1.98 -11.56 29.57
C ASN A 18 -3.13 -10.70 29.02
N LEU A 19 -2.92 -9.98 27.90
CA LEU A 19 -3.92 -9.08 27.33
C LEU A 19 -5.13 -9.83 26.76
N ILE A 20 -4.91 -10.94 26.05
CA ILE A 20 -5.99 -11.67 25.38
C ILE A 20 -7.00 -12.23 26.39
N PRO A 21 -6.63 -12.97 27.45
CA PRO A 21 -7.58 -13.43 28.44
C PRO A 21 -8.32 -12.29 29.15
N LEU A 22 -7.60 -11.23 29.52
CA LEU A 22 -8.17 -10.06 30.20
C LEU A 22 -9.24 -9.39 29.33
N TYR A 23 -8.95 -9.11 28.08
CA TYR A 23 -9.89 -8.44 27.17
C TYR A 23 -11.01 -9.38 26.72
N THR A 24 -10.76 -10.68 26.57
CA THR A 24 -11.81 -11.67 26.29
C THR A 24 -12.88 -11.67 27.41
N LYS A 25 -12.45 -11.71 28.68
CA LYS A 25 -13.34 -11.68 29.84
C LYS A 25 -14.20 -10.41 29.89
N ASN A 26 -13.64 -9.27 29.48
CA ASN A 26 -14.29 -7.97 29.61
C ASN A 26 -14.99 -7.50 28.33
N PHE A 27 -14.86 -8.21 27.21
CA PHE A 27 -15.35 -7.77 25.90
C PHE A 27 -16.86 -7.57 25.87
N GLU A 28 -17.64 -8.56 26.32
CA GLU A 28 -19.10 -8.51 26.23
C GLU A 28 -19.70 -7.32 27.02
N ALA A 29 -19.13 -7.00 28.16
CA ALA A 29 -19.56 -5.85 28.98
C ALA A 29 -19.16 -4.49 28.33
N ASN A 30 -18.15 -4.48 27.45
CA ASN A 30 -17.57 -3.25 26.92
C ASN A 30 -17.67 -3.12 25.39
N LYS A 31 -18.36 -4.03 24.70
CA LYS A 31 -18.43 -4.06 23.21
C LYS A 31 -19.08 -2.82 22.57
N ASN A 32 -19.74 -1.97 23.35
CA ASN A 32 -20.32 -0.70 22.90
C ASN A 32 -19.63 0.52 23.56
N ASN A 33 -18.57 0.31 24.33
CA ASN A 33 -17.84 1.40 24.99
C ASN A 33 -16.65 1.83 24.11
N GLU A 34 -16.79 2.99 23.42
CA GLU A 34 -15.77 3.53 22.52
C GLU A 34 -14.38 3.60 23.18
N GLU A 35 -14.32 4.18 24.38
CA GLU A 35 -13.05 4.43 25.05
C GLU A 35 -12.33 3.13 25.41
N TRP A 36 -13.06 2.15 25.94
CA TRP A 36 -12.51 0.83 26.24
C TRP A 36 -12.05 0.11 24.98
N LEU A 37 -12.86 0.10 23.92
CA LEU A 37 -12.54 -0.54 22.65
C LEU A 37 -11.29 0.09 22.01
N ARG A 38 -11.19 1.42 22.04
CA ARG A 38 -10.03 2.15 21.50
C ARG A 38 -8.75 1.82 22.28
N ARG A 39 -8.81 1.79 23.62
CA ARG A 39 -7.66 1.41 24.46
C ARG A 39 -7.25 -0.04 24.23
N ALA A 40 -8.22 -0.96 24.20
CA ALA A 40 -7.95 -2.37 23.97
C ALA A 40 -7.34 -2.63 22.59
N ALA A 41 -7.89 -2.05 21.52
CA ALA A 41 -7.34 -2.14 20.18
C ALA A 41 -5.91 -1.55 20.09
N GLY A 42 -5.68 -0.39 20.72
CA GLY A 42 -4.36 0.25 20.77
C GLY A 42 -3.34 -0.64 21.47
N LYS A 43 -3.64 -1.13 22.67
CA LYS A 43 -2.72 -2.01 23.43
C LYS A 43 -2.42 -3.32 22.69
N MET A 44 -3.42 -3.96 22.11
CA MET A 44 -3.21 -5.18 21.31
C MET A 44 -2.37 -4.90 20.05
N SER A 45 -2.53 -3.74 19.42
CA SER A 45 -1.72 -3.33 18.27
C SER A 45 -0.27 -3.05 18.68
N ASP A 46 -0.04 -2.32 19.77
CA ASP A 46 1.28 -1.96 20.30
C ASP A 46 2.12 -3.18 20.72
N LYS A 47 1.45 -4.25 21.08
CA LYS A 47 2.07 -5.53 21.50
C LYS A 47 2.03 -6.62 20.43
N ASP A 48 1.73 -6.27 19.17
CA ASP A 48 1.64 -7.20 18.03
C ASP A 48 0.62 -8.35 18.20
N CYS A 49 -0.40 -8.16 19.06
CA CYS A 49 -1.49 -9.14 19.28
C CYS A 49 -2.57 -9.10 18.18
N THR A 50 -2.27 -8.48 17.03
CA THR A 50 -3.23 -8.24 15.95
C THR A 50 -3.65 -9.50 15.17
N LYS A 51 -2.98 -10.63 15.41
CA LYS A 51 -3.32 -11.93 14.80
C LYS A 51 -4.43 -12.67 15.55
N ASP A 52 -4.71 -12.28 16.78
CA ASP A 52 -5.73 -12.94 17.61
C ASP A 52 -7.14 -12.58 17.13
N PRO A 53 -8.09 -13.54 17.11
CA PRO A 53 -9.48 -13.29 16.72
C PRO A 53 -10.19 -12.24 17.59
N LEU A 54 -9.78 -12.07 18.84
CA LEU A 54 -10.31 -11.04 19.71
C LEU A 54 -10.03 -9.63 19.18
N PHE A 55 -8.85 -9.40 18.60
CA PHE A 55 -8.52 -8.11 17.97
C PHE A 55 -9.51 -7.75 16.87
N VAL A 56 -9.89 -8.74 16.04
CA VAL A 56 -10.92 -8.55 14.99
C VAL A 56 -12.25 -8.11 15.62
N LYS A 57 -12.69 -8.79 16.68
CA LYS A 57 -13.94 -8.45 17.39
C LYS A 57 -13.90 -7.04 17.97
N ILE A 58 -12.81 -6.68 18.63
CA ILE A 58 -12.62 -5.34 19.24
C ILE A 58 -12.64 -4.26 18.17
N VAL A 59 -11.87 -4.43 17.08
CA VAL A 59 -11.79 -3.42 15.99
C VAL A 59 -13.12 -3.31 15.26
N THR A 60 -13.83 -4.42 15.04
CA THR A 60 -15.18 -4.40 14.44
C THR A 60 -16.17 -3.64 15.31
N SER A 61 -16.19 -3.92 16.62
CA SER A 61 -17.06 -3.21 17.56
C SER A 61 -16.71 -1.72 17.63
N LEU A 62 -15.41 -1.39 17.69
CA LEU A 62 -14.96 0.00 17.68
C LEU A 62 -15.40 0.72 16.40
N HIS A 63 -15.27 0.09 15.27
CA HIS A 63 -15.67 0.67 13.98
C HIS A 63 -17.19 0.90 13.92
N ASN A 64 -18.00 -0.03 14.45
CA ASN A 64 -19.44 0.12 14.51
C ASN A 64 -19.89 1.27 15.43
N VAL A 65 -19.21 1.45 16.55
CA VAL A 65 -19.50 2.54 17.50
C VAL A 65 -18.99 3.89 16.99
N LYS A 66 -17.76 3.90 16.47
CA LYS A 66 -17.11 5.10 15.96
C LYS A 66 -16.17 4.78 14.82
N PRO A 67 -16.64 4.86 13.56
CA PRO A 67 -15.79 4.67 12.40
C PRO A 67 -14.60 5.62 12.38
N SER A 68 -13.43 5.11 12.05
CA SER A 68 -12.20 5.89 11.89
C SER A 68 -11.34 5.34 10.76
N ALA A 69 -10.45 6.17 10.23
CA ALA A 69 -9.50 5.75 9.20
C ALA A 69 -8.70 4.51 9.63
N ASN A 70 -8.25 4.47 10.87
CA ASN A 70 -7.49 3.33 11.39
C ASN A 70 -8.34 2.07 11.53
N SER A 71 -9.55 2.15 12.11
CA SER A 71 -10.41 0.97 12.27
C SER A 71 -10.82 0.40 10.90
N ALA A 72 -11.19 1.26 9.95
CA ALA A 72 -11.49 0.84 8.59
C ALA A 72 -10.25 0.19 7.91
N TYR A 73 -9.06 0.77 8.06
CA TYR A 73 -7.83 0.18 7.52
C TYR A 73 -7.55 -1.22 8.07
N TYR A 74 -7.66 -1.40 9.38
CA TYR A 74 -7.48 -2.73 9.99
C TYR A 74 -8.51 -3.74 9.49
N LEU A 75 -9.79 -3.36 9.36
CA LEU A 75 -10.82 -4.24 8.79
C LEU A 75 -10.53 -4.59 7.33
N GLY A 76 -9.98 -3.65 6.56
CA GLY A 76 -9.47 -3.90 5.22
C GLY A 76 -8.38 -4.97 5.20
N VAL A 77 -7.35 -4.80 6.04
CA VAL A 77 -6.24 -5.77 6.14
C VAL A 77 -6.72 -7.17 6.57
N MET A 78 -7.68 -7.24 7.49
CA MET A 78 -8.22 -8.52 7.97
C MET A 78 -9.00 -9.24 6.89
N ASN A 79 -9.86 -8.51 6.16
CA ASN A 79 -10.61 -9.09 5.04
C ASN A 79 -9.68 -9.53 3.90
N ASP A 80 -8.61 -8.79 3.64
CA ASP A 80 -7.59 -9.14 2.64
C ASP A 80 -6.89 -10.46 2.99
N LYS A 81 -6.46 -10.60 4.27
CA LYS A 81 -5.87 -11.85 4.78
C LYS A 81 -6.84 -13.04 4.75
N ALA A 82 -8.13 -12.79 4.90
CA ALA A 82 -9.19 -13.81 4.83
C ALA A 82 -9.60 -14.15 3.37
N GLY A 83 -8.99 -13.52 2.35
CA GLY A 83 -9.33 -13.71 0.95
C GLY A 83 -10.59 -12.96 0.49
N ASN A 84 -11.20 -12.13 1.36
CA ASN A 84 -12.40 -11.35 1.06
C ASN A 84 -12.04 -10.03 0.36
N SER A 85 -11.41 -10.10 -0.82
CA SER A 85 -10.82 -8.95 -1.52
C SER A 85 -11.81 -7.80 -1.76
N ALA A 86 -13.07 -8.09 -2.14
CA ALA A 86 -14.08 -7.06 -2.37
C ALA A 86 -14.35 -6.23 -1.09
N LYS A 87 -14.51 -6.92 0.04
CA LYS A 87 -14.74 -6.29 1.35
C LYS A 87 -13.51 -5.52 1.84
N ALA A 88 -12.32 -6.06 1.57
CA ALA A 88 -11.06 -5.37 1.86
C ALA A 88 -10.97 -4.04 1.12
N ILE A 89 -11.28 -4.00 -0.18
CA ILE A 89 -11.29 -2.78 -0.99
C ILE A 89 -12.30 -1.76 -0.46
N GLN A 90 -13.50 -2.20 -0.04
CA GLN A 90 -14.49 -1.31 0.56
C GLN A 90 -13.95 -0.61 1.81
N TYR A 91 -13.40 -1.37 2.76
CA TYR A 91 -12.81 -0.81 3.98
C TYR A 91 -11.58 0.05 3.72
N TYR A 92 -10.74 -0.30 2.76
CA TYR A 92 -9.60 0.54 2.37
C TYR A 92 -10.06 1.89 1.82
N ASN A 93 -11.07 1.91 0.95
CA ASN A 93 -11.62 3.15 0.44
C ASN A 93 -12.27 3.99 1.55
N GLU A 94 -12.99 3.34 2.47
CA GLU A 94 -13.56 4.00 3.64
C GLU A 94 -12.47 4.62 4.52
N SER A 95 -11.38 3.91 4.79
CA SER A 95 -10.22 4.41 5.52
C SER A 95 -9.67 5.70 4.91
N VAL A 96 -9.49 5.73 3.59
CA VAL A 96 -9.01 6.93 2.88
C VAL A 96 -10.03 8.08 2.95
N ASN A 97 -11.32 7.78 2.89
CA ASN A 97 -12.38 8.80 2.96
C ASN A 97 -12.49 9.41 4.36
N LEU A 98 -12.31 8.61 5.42
CA LEU A 98 -12.35 9.05 6.82
C LEU A 98 -11.08 9.81 7.26
N GLU A 99 -9.96 9.65 6.58
CA GLU A 99 -8.75 10.40 6.87
C GLU A 99 -8.88 11.85 6.35
N THR A 100 -8.45 12.84 7.11
CA THR A 100 -8.52 14.25 6.74
C THR A 100 -7.18 14.83 6.28
N ASP A 101 -6.09 14.31 6.81
CA ASP A 101 -4.74 14.76 6.49
C ASP A 101 -4.26 14.16 5.16
N ASN A 102 -3.90 15.01 4.21
CA ASN A 102 -3.49 14.57 2.87
C ASN A 102 -2.22 13.71 2.87
N PHE A 103 -1.27 13.99 3.77
CA PHE A 103 -0.06 13.20 3.88
C PHE A 103 -0.35 11.79 4.41
N LYS A 104 -1.27 11.68 5.39
CA LYS A 104 -1.74 10.40 5.89
C LYS A 104 -2.57 9.66 4.84
N LYS A 105 -3.44 10.35 4.08
CA LYS A 105 -4.15 9.75 2.93
C LYS A 105 -3.19 9.13 1.94
N SER A 106 -2.15 9.88 1.56
CA SER A 106 -1.12 9.37 0.66
C SER A 106 -0.44 8.12 1.22
N LYS A 107 -0.06 8.12 2.51
CA LYS A 107 0.54 6.94 3.17
C LYS A 107 -0.40 5.73 3.21
N LEU A 108 -1.69 5.94 3.51
CA LEU A 108 -2.70 4.87 3.48
C LEU A 108 -2.81 4.26 2.08
N LEU A 109 -2.88 5.10 1.05
CA LEU A 109 -2.96 4.65 -0.34
C LEU A 109 -1.73 3.84 -0.77
N ILE A 110 -0.52 4.20 -0.30
CA ILE A 110 0.69 3.41 -0.51
C ILE A 110 0.61 2.03 0.16
N ARG A 111 0.10 1.97 1.39
CA ARG A 111 -0.11 0.68 2.07
C ARG A 111 -1.11 -0.20 1.33
N ILE A 112 -2.19 0.40 0.79
CA ILE A 112 -3.16 -0.31 -0.03
C ILE A 112 -2.50 -0.76 -1.34
N ALA A 113 -1.80 0.13 -2.04
CA ALA A 113 -1.09 -0.17 -3.28
C ALA A 113 -0.14 -1.36 -3.13
N SER A 114 0.57 -1.46 -2.00
CA SER A 114 1.50 -2.58 -1.73
C SER A 114 0.83 -3.95 -1.57
N LYS A 115 -0.49 -4.00 -1.40
CA LYS A 115 -1.29 -5.24 -1.33
C LYS A 115 -1.78 -5.71 -2.70
N HIS A 116 -1.64 -4.88 -3.70
CA HIS A 116 -2.08 -5.13 -5.06
C HIS A 116 -0.89 -5.24 -6.01
N SER A 117 -1.15 -5.64 -7.24
CA SER A 117 -0.14 -5.72 -8.29
C SER A 117 -0.58 -4.97 -9.54
N LYS A 118 0.41 -4.67 -10.41
CA LYS A 118 0.18 -4.13 -11.74
C LYS A 118 -0.76 -2.90 -11.76
N ALA A 119 -1.83 -2.94 -12.54
CA ALA A 119 -2.74 -1.82 -12.76
C ALA A 119 -3.37 -1.29 -11.46
N GLN A 120 -3.77 -2.16 -10.56
CA GLN A 120 -4.39 -1.73 -9.29
C GLN A 120 -3.37 -1.03 -8.38
N ALA A 121 -2.17 -1.57 -8.26
CA ALA A 121 -1.10 -0.92 -7.49
C ALA A 121 -0.76 0.47 -8.05
N VAL A 122 -0.69 0.60 -9.38
CA VAL A 122 -0.44 1.87 -10.05
C VAL A 122 -1.58 2.87 -9.82
N ALA A 123 -2.85 2.43 -9.91
CA ALA A 123 -3.99 3.30 -9.68
C ALA A 123 -3.99 3.88 -8.24
N TYR A 124 -3.72 3.06 -7.23
CA TYR A 124 -3.60 3.54 -5.85
C TYR A 124 -2.37 4.43 -5.64
N ALA A 125 -1.23 4.11 -6.27
CA ALA A 125 -0.03 4.95 -6.21
C ALA A 125 -0.26 6.33 -6.87
N GLN A 126 -0.93 6.39 -8.02
CA GLN A 126 -1.32 7.65 -8.67
C GLN A 126 -2.27 8.46 -7.78
N LYS A 127 -3.25 7.81 -7.15
CA LYS A 127 -4.14 8.46 -6.18
C LYS A 127 -3.36 8.98 -4.96
N ALA A 128 -2.31 8.28 -4.52
CA ALA A 128 -1.42 8.77 -3.46
C ALA A 128 -0.70 10.05 -3.86
N LEU A 129 -0.23 10.13 -5.12
CA LEU A 129 0.43 11.32 -5.67
C LEU A 129 -0.51 12.54 -5.80
N SER A 130 -1.82 12.34 -5.97
CA SER A 130 -2.77 13.45 -5.98
C SER A 130 -2.89 14.13 -4.61
N TYR A 131 -2.56 13.43 -3.52
CA TYR A 131 -2.52 13.98 -2.16
C TYR A 131 -1.12 14.41 -1.73
N ASN A 132 -0.08 13.73 -2.20
CA ASN A 132 1.31 14.09 -1.95
C ASN A 132 2.17 13.81 -3.20
N PRO A 133 2.38 14.81 -4.09
CA PRO A 133 3.11 14.66 -5.35
C PRO A 133 4.58 14.22 -5.18
N SER A 134 5.17 14.46 -4.01
CA SER A 134 6.57 14.10 -3.72
C SER A 134 6.74 12.72 -3.07
N ASN A 135 5.67 11.91 -2.99
CA ASN A 135 5.75 10.59 -2.38
C ASN A 135 6.57 9.62 -3.24
N SER A 136 7.85 9.44 -2.90
CA SER A 136 8.78 8.56 -3.64
C SER A 136 8.36 7.09 -3.63
N ASP A 137 7.64 6.62 -2.60
CA ASP A 137 7.15 5.25 -2.55
C ASP A 137 6.08 4.98 -3.62
N ALA A 138 5.27 5.98 -3.97
CA ALA A 138 4.33 5.87 -5.07
C ALA A 138 5.06 5.63 -6.41
N TYR A 139 6.08 6.42 -6.69
CA TYR A 139 6.90 6.24 -7.89
C TYR A 139 7.64 4.91 -7.89
N ARG A 140 8.11 4.44 -6.73
CA ARG A 140 8.74 3.11 -6.59
C ARG A 140 7.77 1.99 -6.96
N ILE A 141 6.54 2.02 -6.42
CA ILE A 141 5.50 1.03 -6.73
C ILE A 141 5.18 1.03 -8.22
N MET A 142 4.98 2.22 -8.82
CA MET A 142 4.67 2.34 -10.24
C MET A 142 5.82 1.81 -11.11
N ALA A 143 7.06 2.17 -10.80
CA ALA A 143 8.23 1.72 -11.54
C ALA A 143 8.39 0.19 -11.48
N HIS A 144 8.21 -0.42 -10.30
CA HIS A 144 8.21 -1.88 -10.14
C HIS A 144 7.08 -2.55 -10.91
N ALA A 145 5.87 -1.98 -10.87
CA ALA A 145 4.72 -2.53 -11.59
C ALA A 145 4.96 -2.53 -13.11
N TYR A 146 5.51 -1.44 -13.64
CA TYR A 146 5.88 -1.37 -15.08
C TYR A 146 6.97 -2.38 -15.42
N ALA A 147 8.07 -2.39 -14.67
CA ALA A 147 9.19 -3.30 -14.93
C ALA A 147 8.77 -4.79 -14.90
N SER A 148 7.92 -5.17 -13.94
CA SER A 148 7.40 -6.54 -13.82
C SER A 148 6.47 -6.95 -14.97
N SER A 149 5.98 -6.01 -15.75
CA SER A 149 5.07 -6.23 -16.87
C SER A 149 5.75 -6.23 -18.24
N ALA A 150 7.08 -6.17 -18.29
CA ALA A 150 7.86 -6.11 -19.54
C ALA A 150 7.48 -7.24 -20.52
N ASN A 151 7.33 -8.47 -20.03
CA ASN A 151 6.96 -9.61 -20.86
C ASN A 151 5.52 -9.59 -21.39
N GLU A 152 4.61 -8.88 -20.70
CA GLU A 152 3.21 -8.76 -21.10
C GLU A 152 2.96 -7.60 -22.05
N CYS A 153 3.79 -6.55 -21.95
CA CYS A 153 3.51 -5.26 -22.56
C CYS A 153 4.32 -4.99 -23.83
N GLY A 154 5.30 -5.82 -24.13
CA GLY A 154 6.07 -5.76 -25.37
C GLY A 154 5.76 -6.93 -26.29
N SER A 155 5.55 -6.65 -27.58
CA SER A 155 5.31 -7.68 -28.62
C SER A 155 6.62 -8.28 -29.13
N THR A 156 7.67 -7.48 -29.18
CA THR A 156 9.01 -7.89 -29.63
C THR A 156 10.00 -7.89 -28.46
N PRO A 157 11.14 -8.58 -28.57
CA PRO A 157 12.22 -8.50 -27.56
C PRO A 157 12.65 -7.06 -27.25
N PHE A 158 12.71 -6.20 -28.29
CA PHE A 158 13.04 -4.79 -28.11
C PHE A 158 11.98 -4.06 -27.30
N GLU A 159 10.70 -4.22 -27.65
CA GLU A 159 9.58 -3.57 -26.94
C GLU A 159 9.48 -4.02 -25.49
N LYS A 160 9.70 -5.33 -25.22
CA LYS A 160 9.76 -5.85 -23.83
C LYS A 160 10.83 -5.14 -23.02
N ARG A 161 12.02 -4.97 -23.56
CA ARG A 161 13.10 -4.23 -22.89
C ARG A 161 12.83 -2.73 -22.82
N ALA A 162 12.13 -2.16 -23.80
CA ALA A 162 11.75 -0.74 -23.81
C ALA A 162 10.82 -0.36 -22.64
N VAL A 163 10.07 -1.30 -22.05
CA VAL A 163 9.29 -1.07 -20.82
C VAL A 163 10.17 -0.60 -19.65
N TYR A 164 11.43 -1.05 -19.59
CA TYR A 164 12.36 -0.62 -18.55
C TYR A 164 12.73 0.87 -18.65
N TRP A 165 12.71 1.49 -19.83
CA TRP A 165 12.85 2.96 -19.94
C TRP A 165 11.69 3.69 -19.26
N LEU A 166 10.45 3.19 -19.40
CA LEU A 166 9.30 3.76 -18.70
C LEU A 166 9.45 3.60 -17.16
N ALA A 167 9.90 2.44 -16.72
CA ALA A 167 10.17 2.18 -15.31
C ALA A 167 11.27 3.09 -14.76
N ALA A 168 12.39 3.25 -15.48
CA ALA A 168 13.49 4.15 -15.12
C ALA A 168 13.04 5.62 -15.08
N LYS A 169 12.29 6.08 -16.08
CA LYS A 169 11.72 7.43 -16.13
C LYS A 169 10.80 7.69 -14.93
N THR A 170 10.00 6.69 -14.56
CA THR A 170 9.09 6.78 -13.41
C THR A 170 9.87 6.84 -12.10
N ALA A 171 10.89 6.02 -11.94
CA ALA A 171 11.77 6.04 -10.78
C ALA A 171 12.47 7.40 -10.59
N ARG A 172 12.99 8.00 -11.67
CA ARG A 172 13.61 9.35 -11.64
C ARG A 172 12.63 10.43 -11.17
N LYS A 173 11.37 10.38 -11.60
CA LYS A 173 10.35 11.32 -11.12
C LYS A 173 10.16 11.28 -9.60
N GLY A 174 10.44 10.15 -8.98
CA GLY A 174 10.41 9.96 -7.53
C GLY A 174 11.74 10.21 -6.82
N GLY A 175 12.78 10.70 -7.53
CA GLY A 175 14.13 10.87 -6.98
C GLY A 175 14.87 9.55 -6.70
N LEU A 176 14.47 8.45 -7.33
CA LEU A 176 15.00 7.09 -7.09
C LEU A 176 16.09 6.74 -8.10
N GLU A 177 17.17 7.50 -8.13
CA GLU A 177 18.21 7.38 -9.16
C GLU A 177 18.88 6.00 -9.24
N SER A 178 19.18 5.39 -8.08
CA SER A 178 19.75 4.03 -8.07
C SER A 178 18.80 2.97 -8.66
N LEU A 179 17.49 3.13 -8.43
CA LEU A 179 16.49 2.24 -9.02
C LEU A 179 16.36 2.49 -10.53
N ALA A 180 16.39 3.77 -10.95
CA ALA A 180 16.35 4.14 -12.35
C ALA A 180 17.55 3.57 -13.11
N ALA A 181 18.76 3.69 -12.58
CA ALA A 181 19.97 3.12 -13.18
C ALA A 181 19.89 1.59 -13.36
N ARG A 182 19.31 0.90 -12.39
CA ARG A 182 19.08 -0.57 -12.52
C ARG A 182 18.12 -0.91 -13.65
N TYR A 183 17.08 -0.11 -13.88
CA TYR A 183 16.16 -0.33 -15.00
C TYR A 183 16.79 0.09 -16.33
N ASP A 184 17.59 1.15 -16.38
CA ASP A 184 18.30 1.53 -17.60
C ASP A 184 19.26 0.43 -18.06
N ALA A 185 19.90 -0.27 -17.14
CA ALA A 185 20.78 -1.40 -17.47
C ALA A 185 20.03 -2.60 -18.11
N LEU A 186 18.72 -2.69 -17.90
CA LEU A 186 17.86 -3.73 -18.50
C LEU A 186 17.19 -3.27 -19.81
N ALA A 187 17.17 -1.97 -20.05
CA ALA A 187 16.57 -1.37 -21.24
C ALA A 187 17.41 -1.63 -22.50
N PRO A 188 16.89 -1.37 -23.73
CA PRO A 188 17.67 -1.48 -24.95
C PRO A 188 18.91 -0.58 -24.95
N SER A 189 20.02 -1.13 -25.36
CA SER A 189 21.27 -0.40 -25.57
C SER A 189 21.23 0.47 -26.85
N LYS A 190 22.24 1.32 -27.05
CA LYS A 190 22.37 2.10 -28.29
C LYS A 190 22.47 1.20 -29.54
N VAL A 191 23.12 0.03 -29.42
CA VAL A 191 23.20 -0.95 -30.50
C VAL A 191 21.81 -1.51 -30.81
N ASP A 192 21.06 -1.92 -29.79
CA ASP A 192 19.67 -2.39 -29.96
C ASP A 192 18.78 -1.32 -30.63
N VAL A 193 18.97 -0.04 -30.28
CA VAL A 193 18.23 1.08 -30.89
C VAL A 193 18.58 1.23 -32.38
N PHE A 194 19.85 1.15 -32.69
CA PHE A 194 20.33 1.24 -34.08
C PHE A 194 19.74 0.10 -34.92
N GLU A 195 19.89 -1.13 -34.46
CA GLU A 195 19.42 -2.33 -35.18
C GLU A 195 17.89 -2.36 -35.34
N SER A 196 17.16 -1.81 -34.39
CA SER A 196 15.68 -1.75 -34.46
C SER A 196 15.15 -0.76 -35.52
N GLY A 197 15.92 0.25 -35.91
CA GLY A 197 15.47 1.36 -36.75
C GLY A 197 14.39 2.23 -36.11
N LEU A 198 14.24 2.19 -34.80
CA LEU A 198 13.18 2.89 -34.03
C LEU A 198 13.67 4.18 -33.38
N ALA A 199 14.89 4.62 -33.56
CA ALA A 199 15.42 5.84 -32.98
C ALA A 199 14.50 7.05 -33.26
N GLY A 200 14.10 7.76 -32.20
CA GLY A 200 13.20 8.90 -32.25
C GLY A 200 11.72 8.58 -32.46
N LYS A 201 11.35 7.31 -32.69
CA LYS A 201 9.95 6.88 -32.83
C LYS A 201 9.29 6.63 -31.45
N ASN A 202 7.96 6.70 -31.44
CA ASN A 202 7.17 6.39 -30.25
C ASN A 202 6.79 4.90 -30.24
N ILE A 203 6.93 4.27 -29.08
CA ILE A 203 6.41 2.93 -28.78
C ILE A 203 5.26 3.09 -27.79
N THR A 204 4.10 2.51 -28.10
CA THR A 204 2.94 2.47 -27.21
C THR A 204 2.78 1.06 -26.67
N PHE A 205 2.81 0.92 -25.34
CA PHE A 205 2.60 -0.35 -24.67
C PHE A 205 1.09 -0.67 -24.62
N LYS A 206 0.64 -1.56 -25.53
CA LYS A 206 -0.76 -1.97 -25.72
C LYS A 206 -1.21 -3.01 -24.69
N CYS A 207 -0.93 -2.76 -23.43
CA CYS A 207 -1.36 -3.56 -22.28
C CYS A 207 -2.06 -2.65 -21.27
N TRP A 208 -2.24 -3.14 -20.05
CA TRP A 208 -2.80 -2.32 -18.96
C TRP A 208 -2.04 -1.01 -18.70
N ILE A 209 -0.76 -0.91 -19.10
CA ILE A 209 0.06 0.31 -18.94
C ILE A 209 -0.52 1.45 -19.79
N GLY A 210 -0.87 1.21 -21.06
CA GLY A 210 -1.50 2.20 -21.93
C GLY A 210 -0.67 3.47 -22.19
N GLN A 211 0.65 3.43 -21.90
CA GLN A 211 1.54 4.58 -22.04
C GLN A 211 2.48 4.41 -23.23
N SER A 212 3.01 5.55 -23.68
CA SER A 212 4.01 5.60 -24.75
C SER A 212 5.34 6.14 -24.23
N ILE A 213 6.42 5.70 -24.87
CA ILE A 213 7.76 6.28 -24.73
C ILE A 213 8.31 6.66 -26.09
N THR A 214 9.16 7.66 -26.11
CA THR A 214 9.98 7.96 -27.29
C THR A 214 11.32 7.23 -27.17
N VAL A 215 11.66 6.44 -28.18
CA VAL A 215 12.98 5.77 -28.26
C VAL A 215 14.06 6.84 -28.37
N GLN A 216 15.12 6.72 -27.56
CA GLN A 216 16.22 7.67 -27.55
C GLN A 216 16.82 7.80 -28.96
N ARG A 217 17.25 9.01 -29.33
CA ARG A 217 18.05 9.23 -30.54
C ARG A 217 19.47 8.77 -30.27
N LEU A 218 20.13 8.28 -31.31
CA LEU A 218 21.54 7.83 -31.29
C LEU A 218 22.50 9.02 -31.13
#